data_38b764edd0cbd7c6a734607891cc7d57
#
_entry.id   38b764edd0cbd7c6a734607891cc7d57
#
_cell.length_a   1.000
_cell.length_b   1.000
_cell.length_c   1.000
_cell.angle_alpha   90.00
_cell.angle_beta   90.00
_cell.angle_gamma   90.00
#
_symmetry.space_group_name_H-M   'P 1'
#
loop_
_entity.id
_entity.type
_entity.pdbx_description
1 polymer ?
#
loop_
_entity_poly.entity_id
_entity_poly.type
_entity_poly.pdbx_seq_one_letter_code
_entity_poly.pdbx_strand_id
1 'polypeptide(L)'
;LRLGQLQRYLNAAEQFGTLPLIYTGLTSGLRQCELLTLLWADFYVRYRYILKGQRLLTLNDKAEHLLEQIPETGRYVFLNPKTGAPYLLHEFYYLHKRILKQAGLPWVAFRNLQRQCMEVGI
;
A
#
# COMPACT_ATOMS: atom_id res chain seq x y z
N LEU A 1 -2.25 2.56 -16.52
CA LEU A 1 -1.13 1.70 -16.94
C LEU A 1 -1.65 0.38 -17.49
N ARG A 2 -0.88 -0.23 -18.39
CA ARG A 2 -1.13 -1.60 -18.83
C ARG A 2 -0.73 -2.58 -17.73
N LEU A 3 -1.23 -3.82 -17.80
CA LEU A 3 -0.91 -4.84 -16.80
C LEU A 3 0.59 -5.08 -16.66
N GLY A 4 1.32 -5.13 -17.78
CA GLY A 4 2.78 -5.29 -17.74
C GLY A 4 3.48 -4.12 -17.07
N GLN A 5 2.98 -2.90 -17.27
CA GLN A 5 3.51 -1.72 -16.61
C GLN A 5 3.20 -1.73 -15.11
N LEU A 6 2.00 -2.15 -14.74
CA LEU A 6 1.63 -2.30 -13.34
C LEU A 6 2.53 -3.33 -12.65
N GLN A 7 2.83 -4.44 -13.31
CA GLN A 7 3.75 -5.44 -12.77
C GLN A 7 5.15 -4.86 -12.54
N ARG A 8 5.64 -4.03 -13.48
CA ARG A 8 6.93 -3.35 -13.30
C ARG A 8 6.91 -2.39 -12.12
N TYR A 9 5.78 -1.70 -11.92
CA TYR A 9 5.60 -0.83 -10.77
C TYR A 9 5.70 -1.62 -9.47
N LEU A 10 4.99 -2.75 -9.37
CA LEU A 10 5.01 -3.59 -8.18
C LEU A 10 6.40 -4.19 -7.93
N ASN A 11 7.11 -4.60 -8.99
CA ASN A 11 8.47 -5.10 -8.87
C ASN A 11 9.42 -4.03 -8.33
N ALA A 12 9.27 -2.79 -8.79
CA ALA A 12 10.07 -1.67 -8.28
C ALA A 12 9.74 -1.35 -6.81
N ALA A 13 8.46 -1.42 -6.44
CA ALA A 13 8.05 -1.24 -5.04
C ALA A 13 8.68 -2.30 -4.14
N GLU A 14 8.76 -3.54 -4.61
CA GLU A 14 9.42 -4.63 -3.88
C GLU A 14 10.91 -4.34 -3.70
N GLN A 15 11.57 -3.82 -4.73
CA GLN A 15 12.99 -3.47 -4.65
C GLN A 15 13.27 -2.40 -3.60
N PHE A 16 12.32 -1.49 -3.37
CA PHE A 16 12.41 -0.48 -2.33
C PHE A 16 12.00 -1.01 -0.94
N GLY A 17 11.60 -2.28 -0.85
CA GLY A 17 11.13 -2.86 0.40
C GLY A 17 9.76 -2.33 0.84
N THR A 18 8.97 -1.79 -0.07
CA THR A 18 7.70 -1.13 0.24
C THR A 18 6.49 -1.86 -0.33
N LEU A 19 6.66 -3.09 -0.82
CA LEU A 19 5.57 -3.82 -1.45
C LEU A 19 4.34 -3.99 -0.55
N PRO A 20 4.47 -4.33 0.75
CA PRO A 20 3.28 -4.45 1.59
C PRO A 20 2.46 -3.16 1.66
N LEU A 21 3.13 -2.02 1.83
CA LEU A 21 2.47 -0.70 1.85
C LEU A 21 1.78 -0.41 0.53
N ILE A 22 2.51 -0.53 -0.57
CA ILE A 22 2.02 -0.20 -1.90
C ILE A 22 0.90 -1.14 -2.31
N TYR A 23 1.08 -2.44 -2.15
CA TYR A 23 0.09 -3.43 -2.56
C TYR A 23 -1.21 -3.28 -1.76
N THR A 24 -1.10 -3.10 -0.45
CA THR A 24 -2.27 -2.86 0.40
C THR A 24 -2.98 -1.58 -0.02
N GLY A 25 -2.23 -0.52 -0.31
CA GLY A 25 -2.81 0.73 -0.78
C GLY A 25 -3.56 0.58 -2.09
N LEU A 26 -3.03 -0.21 -3.02
CA LEU A 26 -3.65 -0.38 -4.33
C LEU A 26 -4.90 -1.26 -4.30
N THR A 27 -4.98 -2.21 -3.36
CA THR A 27 -6.00 -3.26 -3.43
C THR A 27 -7.06 -3.20 -2.32
N SER A 28 -6.85 -2.42 -1.27
CA SER A 28 -7.75 -2.42 -0.11
C SER A 28 -8.92 -1.46 -0.22
N GLY A 29 -8.79 -0.41 -1.04
CA GLY A 29 -9.77 0.67 -1.07
C GLY A 29 -9.55 1.73 0.01
N LEU A 30 -8.47 1.64 0.79
CA LEU A 30 -8.13 2.67 1.77
C LEU A 30 -7.73 3.96 1.07
N ARG A 31 -8.14 5.09 1.63
CA ARG A 31 -7.62 6.40 1.21
C ARG A 31 -6.16 6.51 1.66
N GLN A 32 -5.38 7.37 1.00
CA GLN A 32 -3.96 7.50 1.36
C GLN A 32 -3.75 7.84 2.83
N CYS A 33 -4.50 8.80 3.36
CA CYS A 33 -4.38 9.16 4.77
C CYS A 33 -4.74 8.00 5.70
N GLU A 34 -5.73 7.19 5.33
CA GLU A 34 -6.12 6.01 6.11
C GLU A 34 -5.04 4.92 6.06
N LEU A 35 -4.47 4.71 4.87
CA LEU A 35 -3.39 3.74 4.67
C LEU A 35 -2.17 4.09 5.52
N LEU A 36 -1.76 5.36 5.49
CA LEU A 36 -0.55 5.80 6.19
C LEU A 36 -0.71 5.84 7.70
N THR A 37 -1.93 5.87 8.19
CA THR A 37 -2.24 5.85 9.63
C THR A 37 -2.90 4.56 10.07
N LEU A 38 -2.79 3.50 9.27
CA LEU A 38 -3.39 2.21 9.58
C LEU A 38 -2.75 1.62 10.83
N LEU A 39 -3.60 1.16 11.76
CA LEU A 39 -3.19 0.59 13.02
C LEU A 39 -3.36 -0.93 13.00
N TRP A 40 -2.51 -1.64 13.72
CA TRP A 40 -2.72 -3.07 13.91
C TRP A 40 -4.09 -3.37 14.52
N ALA A 41 -4.57 -2.47 15.38
CA ALA A 41 -5.89 -2.61 16.01
C ALA A 41 -7.06 -2.48 15.04
N ASP A 42 -6.84 -2.01 13.81
CA ASP A 42 -7.90 -1.86 12.81
C ASP A 42 -8.25 -3.20 12.13
N PHE A 43 -7.44 -4.24 12.32
CA PHE A 43 -7.65 -5.53 11.67
C PHE A 43 -8.57 -6.44 12.46
N TYR A 44 -9.36 -7.25 11.73
CA TYR A 44 -10.25 -8.27 12.28
C TYR A 44 -10.10 -9.57 11.49
N VAL A 45 -10.31 -10.70 12.15
CA VAL A 45 -10.07 -12.02 11.58
C VAL A 45 -8.65 -12.06 11.02
N ARG A 46 -7.71 -11.79 11.93
CA ARG A 46 -6.31 -11.59 11.61
C ARG A 46 -6.15 -10.39 10.67
N TYR A 47 -5.69 -10.58 9.43
CA TYR A 47 -5.49 -9.48 8.47
C TYR A 47 -6.49 -9.55 7.31
N ARG A 48 -7.61 -10.24 7.51
CA ARG A 48 -8.62 -10.40 6.45
C ARG A 48 -9.47 -9.16 6.27
N TYR A 49 -9.83 -8.50 7.35
CA TYR A 49 -10.72 -7.35 7.32
C TYR A 49 -10.07 -6.17 8.02
N ILE A 50 -10.37 -4.98 7.50
CA ILE A 50 -9.99 -3.70 8.11
C ILE A 50 -11.25 -2.92 8.39
N LEU A 51 -11.39 -2.42 9.63
CA LEU A 51 -12.42 -1.45 9.97
C LEU A 51 -11.73 -0.11 10.17
N LYS A 52 -11.93 0.82 9.24
CA LYS A 52 -11.33 2.15 9.29
C LYS A 52 -12.43 3.19 9.13
N GLY A 53 -12.57 4.08 10.13
CA GLY A 53 -13.74 4.92 10.21
C GLY A 53 -14.98 4.05 10.36
N GLN A 54 -15.96 4.21 9.47
CA GLN A 54 -17.17 3.39 9.47
C GLN A 54 -17.21 2.42 8.28
N ARG A 55 -16.04 2.17 7.65
CA ARG A 55 -15.95 1.32 6.48
C ARG A 55 -15.29 -0.01 6.84
N LEU A 56 -15.92 -1.10 6.44
CA LEU A 56 -15.33 -2.43 6.53
C LEU A 56 -14.77 -2.81 5.16
N LEU A 57 -13.48 -3.09 5.12
CA LEU A 57 -12.77 -3.42 3.89
C LEU A 57 -12.24 -4.84 3.98
N THR A 58 -12.23 -5.54 2.85
CA THR A 58 -11.72 -6.91 2.78
C THR A 58 -10.41 -6.91 2.01
N LEU A 59 -9.41 -7.61 2.55
CA LEU A 59 -8.12 -7.78 1.90
C LEU A 59 -8.09 -9.09 1.12
N ASN A 60 -7.37 -9.09 -0.01
CA ASN A 60 -7.15 -10.32 -0.75
C ASN A 60 -6.04 -11.15 -0.09
N ASP A 61 -5.89 -12.40 -0.55
CA ASP A 61 -4.95 -13.34 0.05
C ASP A 61 -3.50 -12.86 0.00
N LYS A 62 -3.10 -12.21 -1.08
CA LYS A 62 -1.73 -11.71 -1.23
C LYS A 62 -1.45 -10.57 -0.26
N ALA A 63 -2.39 -9.64 -0.09
CA ALA A 63 -2.25 -8.55 0.88
C ALA A 63 -2.14 -9.10 2.29
N GLU A 64 -3.00 -10.04 2.64
CA GLU A 64 -2.96 -10.71 3.94
C GLU A 64 -1.61 -11.37 4.19
N HIS A 65 -1.10 -12.10 3.21
CA HIS A 65 0.19 -12.77 3.29
C HIS A 65 1.34 -11.77 3.48
N LEU A 66 1.32 -10.66 2.75
CA LEU A 66 2.34 -9.61 2.88
C LEU A 66 2.31 -8.98 4.27
N LEU A 67 1.12 -8.74 4.82
CA LEU A 67 0.98 -8.16 6.16
C LEU A 67 1.46 -9.09 7.26
N GLU A 68 1.27 -10.39 7.09
CA GLU A 68 1.75 -11.39 8.06
C GLU A 68 3.26 -11.33 8.25
N GLN A 69 4.00 -10.84 7.27
CA GLN A 69 5.46 -10.77 7.30
C GLN A 69 5.98 -9.51 7.97
N ILE A 70 5.12 -8.55 8.30
CA ILE A 70 5.51 -7.31 8.96
C ILE A 70 5.54 -7.54 10.48
N PRO A 71 6.66 -7.25 11.16
CA PRO A 71 6.69 -7.37 12.63
C PRO A 71 5.79 -6.30 13.27
N GLU A 72 4.98 -6.71 14.25
CA GLU A 72 4.17 -5.77 15.01
C GLU A 72 5.04 -5.15 16.11
N THR A 73 5.71 -4.04 15.78
CA THR A 73 6.64 -3.39 16.71
C THR A 73 6.09 -2.13 17.35
N GLY A 74 4.88 -1.71 16.99
CA GLY A 74 4.25 -0.51 17.51
C GLY A 74 2.79 -0.46 17.10
N ARG A 75 2.21 0.73 17.15
CA ARG A 75 0.80 0.91 16.85
C ARG A 75 0.50 0.87 15.35
N TYR A 76 1.39 1.46 14.55
CA TYR A 76 1.19 1.65 13.12
C TYR A 76 1.76 0.49 12.32
N VAL A 77 1.05 0.11 11.27
CA VAL A 77 1.45 -0.99 10.40
C VAL A 77 2.64 -0.58 9.53
N PHE A 78 2.56 0.60 8.91
CA PHE A 78 3.55 1.05 7.95
C PHE A 78 4.36 2.22 8.51
N LEU A 79 5.68 2.04 8.55
CA LEU A 79 6.59 3.06 9.05
C LEU A 79 7.60 3.42 7.98
N ASN A 80 7.93 4.73 7.92
CA ASN A 80 9.02 5.19 7.08
C ASN A 80 10.34 4.81 7.78
N PRO A 81 11.18 3.96 7.15
CA PRO A 81 12.41 3.49 7.80
C PRO A 81 13.40 4.62 8.11
N LYS A 82 13.30 5.75 7.42
CA LYS A 82 14.18 6.90 7.65
C LYS A 82 13.82 7.66 8.93
N THR A 83 12.55 7.65 9.33
CA THR A 83 12.07 8.43 10.47
C THR A 83 11.59 7.57 11.63
N GLY A 84 11.25 6.31 11.38
CA GLY A 84 10.64 5.43 12.37
C GLY A 84 9.18 5.78 12.68
N ALA A 85 8.59 6.71 11.94
CA ALA A 85 7.20 7.14 12.09
C ALA A 85 6.41 6.85 10.82
N PRO A 86 5.07 6.94 10.86
CA PRO A 86 4.29 6.80 9.64
C PRO A 86 4.73 7.79 8.56
N TYR A 87 4.62 7.39 7.30
CA TYR A 87 4.89 8.31 6.19
C TYR A 87 3.93 9.49 6.25
N LEU A 88 4.48 10.69 6.05
CA LEU A 88 3.67 11.87 5.79
C LEU A 88 3.21 11.81 4.32
N LEU A 89 2.13 12.55 3.99
CA LEU A 89 1.59 12.51 2.63
C LEU A 89 2.65 12.88 1.57
N HIS A 90 3.46 13.91 1.83
CA HIS A 90 4.49 14.31 0.87
C HIS A 90 5.61 13.26 0.77
N GLU A 91 5.91 12.55 1.86
CA GLU A 91 6.90 11.48 1.85
C GLU A 91 6.40 10.31 1.00
N PHE A 92 5.13 9.96 1.13
CA PHE A 92 4.51 8.92 0.31
C PHE A 92 4.46 9.32 -1.17
N TYR A 93 4.15 10.59 -1.44
CA TYR A 93 4.17 11.12 -2.80
C TYR A 93 5.55 10.92 -3.44
N TYR A 94 6.62 11.28 -2.75
CA TYR A 94 7.97 11.12 -3.27
C TYR A 94 8.37 9.65 -3.41
N LEU A 95 7.93 8.79 -2.49
CA LEU A 95 8.15 7.36 -2.61
C LEU A 95 7.51 6.82 -3.90
N HIS A 96 6.25 7.16 -4.12
CA HIS A 96 5.52 6.76 -5.32
C HIS A 96 6.23 7.24 -6.60
N LYS A 97 6.68 8.49 -6.60
CA LYS A 97 7.41 9.08 -7.72
C LYS A 97 8.71 8.31 -8.01
N ARG A 98 9.43 7.96 -6.96
CA ARG A 98 10.67 7.17 -7.08
C ARG A 98 10.41 5.77 -7.61
N ILE A 99 9.34 5.14 -7.18
CA ILE A 99 8.96 3.81 -7.68
C ILE A 99 8.65 3.87 -9.17
N LEU A 100 7.87 4.86 -9.61
CA LEU A 100 7.59 5.05 -11.03
C LEU A 100 8.86 5.24 -11.84
N LYS A 101 9.77 6.07 -11.34
CA LYS A 101 11.04 6.33 -12.01
C LYS A 101 11.88 5.05 -12.12
N GLN A 102 11.97 4.29 -11.05
CA GLN A 102 12.71 3.01 -11.03
C GLN A 102 12.11 2.02 -12.02
N ALA A 103 10.80 2.03 -12.16
CA ALA A 103 10.09 1.14 -13.10
C ALA A 103 10.15 1.63 -14.54
N GLY A 104 10.68 2.82 -14.78
CA GLY A 104 10.72 3.41 -16.13
C GLY A 104 9.35 3.81 -16.64
N LEU A 105 8.47 4.26 -15.76
CA LEU A 105 7.08 4.59 -16.09
C LEU A 105 6.85 6.09 -16.05
N PRO A 106 5.91 6.60 -16.88
CA PRO A 106 5.51 8.01 -16.80
C PRO A 106 4.75 8.29 -15.51
N TRP A 107 4.62 9.57 -15.19
CA TRP A 107 3.86 9.98 -14.01
C TRP A 107 2.40 9.54 -14.13
N VAL A 108 1.90 8.95 -13.05
CA VAL A 108 0.48 8.67 -12.87
C VAL A 108 0.20 8.79 -11.37
N ALA A 109 -0.90 9.45 -11.00
CA ALA A 109 -1.25 9.61 -9.60
C ALA A 109 -1.54 8.25 -8.96
N PHE A 110 -1.14 8.07 -7.71
CA PHE A 110 -1.38 6.81 -6.98
C PHE A 110 -2.87 6.46 -6.95
N ARG A 111 -3.73 7.45 -6.78
CA ARG A 111 -5.19 7.27 -6.79
C ARG A 111 -5.68 6.65 -8.10
N ASN A 112 -5.08 7.02 -9.23
CA ASN A 112 -5.46 6.46 -10.53
C ASN A 112 -5.02 5.00 -10.65
N LEU A 113 -3.85 4.65 -10.13
CA LEU A 113 -3.41 3.26 -10.06
C LEU A 113 -4.32 2.43 -9.16
N GLN A 114 -4.71 2.98 -8.02
CA GLN A 114 -5.63 2.34 -7.09
C GLN A 114 -6.96 2.02 -7.76
N ARG A 115 -7.52 2.99 -8.47
CA ARG A 115 -8.77 2.79 -9.22
C ARG A 115 -8.61 1.70 -10.28
N GLN A 116 -7.52 1.72 -11.01
CA GLN A 116 -7.23 0.73 -12.05
C GLN A 116 -7.13 -0.68 -11.47
N CYS A 117 -6.45 -0.84 -10.35
CA CYS A 117 -6.33 -2.13 -9.68
C CYS A 117 -7.69 -2.67 -9.25
N MET A 118 -8.56 -1.82 -8.74
CA MET A 118 -9.90 -2.21 -8.35
C MET A 118 -10.75 -2.64 -9.55
N GLU A 119 -10.59 -1.98 -10.70
CA GLU A 119 -11.34 -2.30 -11.92
C GLU A 119 -10.92 -3.65 -12.51
N VAL A 120 -9.65 -4.02 -12.40
CA VAL A 120 -9.16 -5.29 -12.96
C VAL A 120 -9.13 -6.43 -11.94
N GLY A 121 -9.52 -6.18 -10.71
CA GLY A 121 -9.64 -7.22 -9.69
C GLY A 121 -8.31 -7.79 -9.20
N ILE A 122 -7.30 -6.97 -9.15
CA ILE A 122 -5.98 -7.40 -8.62
C ILE A 122 -6.03 -7.64 -7.12
#